data_4143eeb804a067857d8509d0dd098856
#
_entry.id   4143eeb804a067857d8509d0dd098856
#
_cell.length_a   1.000
_cell.length_b   1.000
_cell.length_c   1.000
_cell.angle_alpha   90.00
_cell.angle_beta   90.00
_cell.angle_gamma   90.00
#
_symmetry.space_group_name_H-M   'P 1'
#
loop_
_entity.id
_entity.type
_entity.pdbx_description
1 polymer ?
#
loop_
_entity_poly.entity_id
_entity_poly.type
_entity_poly.pdbx_seq_one_letter_code
_entity_poly.pdbx_strand_id
1 'polypeptide(L)'
;MCDDLTAIEEQQALDARGIDRRSFAALGVAGLGVLAAPLAAKAPAGLAEQMVTVTTPDGKLDAFFVHPAKGRHPAVILWPDIAGLREAYKVMARRLAADGHAVLVLNQYYRSAPAPHFDAITQWRTSEGQAKLRPMIPLLTPEAIERDAKAAVAWLDGQKAVDKKRGIGSSGYCMGGPFTVRTAHAVPGRVRAAASFHGGSLVTDKPDSPHQLLKATKAGYLFAIARNDDARSPGDKDALRDAAKAAGRPAEVEVYPADHGWCTIDSPVFDKVQADRAWERMLALFRTL
;
A
#
# COMPACT_ATOMS: atom_id res chain seq x y z
N MET A 1 2.62 -11.58 -7.47
CA MET A 1 1.51 -10.99 -8.22
C MET A 1 0.23 -11.44 -7.58
N CYS A 2 -0.74 -10.57 -7.34
CA CYS A 2 -2.10 -11.02 -7.05
C CYS A 2 -2.60 -11.68 -8.34
N ASP A 3 -2.65 -12.98 -8.35
CA ASP A 3 -3.05 -13.83 -9.45
C ASP A 3 -4.38 -14.51 -9.15
N ASP A 4 -4.86 -15.31 -10.08
CA ASP A 4 -6.12 -16.06 -9.92
C ASP A 4 -6.08 -16.98 -8.69
N LEU A 5 -4.89 -17.44 -8.26
CA LEU A 5 -4.73 -18.27 -7.06
C LEU A 5 -5.05 -17.49 -5.77
N THR A 6 -4.64 -16.23 -5.67
CA THR A 6 -4.99 -15.37 -4.52
C THR A 6 -6.50 -15.20 -4.40
N ALA A 7 -7.21 -15.01 -5.52
CA ALA A 7 -8.66 -14.89 -5.54
C ALA A 7 -9.37 -16.21 -5.11
N ILE A 8 -8.82 -17.36 -5.51
CA ILE A 8 -9.34 -18.69 -5.14
C ILE A 8 -9.14 -18.94 -3.64
N GLU A 9 -7.95 -18.67 -3.10
CA GLU A 9 -7.64 -18.88 -1.68
C GLU A 9 -8.47 -17.98 -0.76
N GLU A 10 -8.67 -16.72 -1.14
CA GLU A 10 -9.53 -15.80 -0.39
C GLU A 10 -11.00 -16.27 -0.46
N GLN A 11 -11.46 -16.83 -1.58
CA GLN A 11 -12.82 -17.43 -1.66
C GLN A 11 -12.92 -18.65 -0.75
N GLN A 12 -11.92 -19.52 -0.74
CA GLN A 12 -11.88 -20.68 0.15
C GLN A 12 -11.88 -20.25 1.64
N ALA A 13 -11.17 -19.18 1.98
CA ALA A 13 -11.19 -18.64 3.34
C ALA A 13 -12.56 -18.09 3.74
N LEU A 14 -13.32 -17.52 2.80
CA LEU A 14 -14.71 -17.08 3.03
C LEU A 14 -15.65 -18.26 3.20
N ASP A 15 -15.53 -19.28 2.34
CA ASP A 15 -16.33 -20.48 2.40
C ASP A 15 -16.09 -21.23 3.72
N ALA A 16 -14.84 -21.30 4.19
CA ALA A 16 -14.47 -21.89 5.49
C ALA A 16 -15.06 -21.14 6.69
N ARG A 17 -15.36 -19.85 6.53
CA ARG A 17 -16.04 -19.01 7.55
C ARG A 17 -17.57 -19.07 7.44
N GLY A 18 -18.13 -19.89 6.52
CA GLY A 18 -19.57 -19.99 6.28
C GLY A 18 -20.18 -18.78 5.59
N ILE A 19 -19.38 -17.95 4.95
CA ILE A 19 -19.82 -16.76 4.20
C ILE A 19 -19.90 -17.15 2.72
N ASP A 20 -21.09 -17.55 2.28
CA ASP A 20 -21.31 -17.87 0.86
C ASP A 20 -21.40 -16.61 -0.02
N ARG A 21 -21.30 -16.80 -1.36
CA ARG A 21 -21.38 -15.70 -2.34
C ARG A 21 -22.69 -14.90 -2.27
N ARG A 22 -23.79 -15.51 -1.81
CA ARG A 22 -25.10 -14.85 -1.70
C ARG A 22 -25.20 -14.00 -0.45
N SER A 23 -24.70 -14.51 0.67
CA SER A 23 -24.61 -13.76 1.94
C SER A 23 -23.65 -12.57 1.82
N PHE A 24 -22.58 -12.68 1.02
CA PHE A 24 -21.64 -11.61 0.75
C PHE A 24 -22.25 -10.47 -0.09
N ALA A 25 -23.03 -10.81 -1.13
CA ALA A 25 -23.77 -9.83 -1.92
C ALA A 25 -24.84 -9.09 -1.08
N ALA A 26 -25.45 -9.78 -0.12
CA ALA A 26 -26.44 -9.20 0.80
C ALA A 26 -25.83 -8.24 1.82
N LEU A 27 -24.61 -8.50 2.30
CA LEU A 27 -23.86 -7.59 3.19
C LEU A 27 -23.44 -6.30 2.50
N GLY A 28 -23.16 -6.36 1.19
CA GLY A 28 -22.84 -5.18 0.37
C GLY A 28 -24.04 -4.29 0.08
N VAL A 29 -25.26 -4.82 0.09
CA VAL A 29 -26.50 -4.09 -0.24
C VAL A 29 -27.23 -3.56 1.01
N ALA A 30 -27.04 -4.18 2.16
CA ALA A 30 -27.71 -3.74 3.40
C ALA A 30 -27.13 -2.46 4.03
N GLY A 31 -26.01 -1.94 3.53
CA GLY A 31 -25.35 -0.72 4.02
C GLY A 31 -25.66 0.57 3.25
N LEU A 32 -26.42 0.53 2.15
CA LEU A 32 -26.63 1.69 1.28
C LEU A 32 -28.11 1.97 0.99
N GLY A 33 -28.83 2.31 2.03
CA GLY A 33 -30.19 2.84 1.96
C GLY A 33 -30.24 4.31 2.35
N VAL A 34 -29.32 5.16 1.83
CA VAL A 34 -29.47 6.61 1.82
C VAL A 34 -28.91 7.14 0.51
N LEU A 35 -29.80 7.57 -0.39
CA LEU A 35 -29.47 8.48 -1.47
C LEU A 35 -29.03 9.81 -0.86
N ALA A 36 -27.75 9.96 -0.57
CA ALA A 36 -27.12 11.22 -0.26
C ALA A 36 -26.23 11.61 -1.43
N ALA A 37 -26.51 12.78 -2.01
CA ALA A 37 -25.58 13.50 -2.88
C ALA A 37 -24.17 13.49 -2.25
N PRO A 38 -23.08 13.59 -3.04
CA PRO A 38 -21.73 13.60 -2.48
C PRO A 38 -21.53 14.90 -1.71
N LEU A 39 -21.92 14.91 -0.45
CA LEU A 39 -21.38 15.86 0.50
C LEU A 39 -19.90 15.55 0.57
N ALA A 40 -19.06 16.48 0.12
CA ALA A 40 -17.64 16.44 0.38
C ALA A 40 -17.47 16.19 1.88
N ALA A 41 -17.10 14.97 2.27
CA ALA A 41 -16.96 14.60 3.65
C ALA A 41 -15.91 15.54 4.25
N LYS A 42 -16.33 16.35 5.23
CA LYS A 42 -15.42 17.28 5.90
C LYS A 42 -14.30 16.47 6.55
N ALA A 43 -13.06 16.87 6.31
CA ALA A 43 -11.91 16.22 6.93
C ALA A 43 -12.13 16.02 8.44
N PRO A 44 -11.71 14.89 9.01
CA PRO A 44 -11.78 14.69 10.46
C PRO A 44 -11.14 15.87 11.20
N ALA A 45 -11.70 16.22 12.35
CA ALA A 45 -11.20 17.35 13.15
C ALA A 45 -9.68 17.21 13.38
N GLY A 46 -8.94 18.28 13.06
CA GLY A 46 -7.47 18.30 13.21
C GLY A 46 -6.66 17.82 12.02
N LEU A 47 -7.29 17.35 10.95
CA LEU A 47 -6.63 16.98 9.69
C LEU A 47 -6.97 17.97 8.57
N ALA A 48 -6.07 18.09 7.60
CA ALA A 48 -6.28 18.74 6.31
C ALA A 48 -6.09 17.70 5.22
N GLU A 49 -7.02 17.64 4.24
CA GLU A 49 -6.96 16.64 3.16
C GLU A 49 -7.45 17.20 1.83
N GLN A 50 -6.91 16.67 0.76
CA GLN A 50 -7.31 17.03 -0.61
C GLN A 50 -6.85 16.00 -1.63
N MET A 51 -7.56 15.92 -2.76
CA MET A 51 -7.01 15.30 -3.96
C MET A 51 -6.01 16.26 -4.59
N VAL A 52 -4.87 15.74 -5.01
CA VAL A 52 -3.77 16.52 -5.59
C VAL A 52 -3.30 15.88 -6.89
N THR A 53 -2.55 16.65 -7.66
CA THR A 53 -1.89 16.16 -8.88
C THR A 53 -0.39 16.29 -8.73
N VAL A 54 0.31 15.17 -8.89
CA VAL A 54 1.77 15.11 -8.97
C VAL A 54 2.17 15.03 -10.44
N THR A 55 2.98 15.98 -10.90
CA THR A 55 3.52 15.92 -12.27
C THR A 55 4.66 14.90 -12.31
N THR A 56 4.55 13.92 -13.20
CA THR A 56 5.55 12.89 -13.44
C THR A 56 6.05 12.98 -14.89
N PRO A 57 7.15 12.36 -15.26
CA PRO A 57 7.56 12.25 -16.66
C PRO A 57 6.52 11.56 -17.56
N ASP A 58 5.68 10.71 -16.98
CA ASP A 58 4.69 9.90 -17.70
C ASP A 58 3.27 10.50 -17.69
N GLY A 59 3.07 11.67 -17.05
CA GLY A 59 1.77 12.35 -17.04
C GLY A 59 1.39 12.98 -15.69
N LYS A 60 0.11 13.11 -15.47
CA LYS A 60 -0.49 13.72 -14.26
C LYS A 60 -1.00 12.63 -13.33
N LEU A 61 -0.25 12.36 -12.28
CA LEU A 61 -0.59 11.37 -11.27
C LEU A 61 -1.53 12.02 -10.24
N ASP A 62 -2.75 11.55 -10.16
CA ASP A 62 -3.69 11.93 -9.12
C ASP A 62 -3.43 11.16 -7.84
N ALA A 63 -3.48 11.85 -6.71
CA ALA A 63 -3.17 11.31 -5.41
C ALA A 63 -4.05 11.93 -4.31
N PHE A 64 -4.21 11.23 -3.21
CA PHE A 64 -4.86 11.77 -2.02
C PHE A 64 -3.80 12.17 -1.00
N PHE A 65 -3.82 13.45 -0.60
CA PHE A 65 -2.89 13.98 0.40
C PHE A 65 -3.63 14.38 1.66
N VAL A 66 -3.18 13.85 2.81
CA VAL A 66 -3.74 14.14 4.13
C VAL A 66 -2.63 14.32 5.15
N HIS A 67 -2.79 15.28 6.05
CA HIS A 67 -1.81 15.60 7.09
C HIS A 67 -2.47 16.27 8.30
N PRO A 68 -1.84 16.30 9.48
CA PRO A 68 -2.30 17.16 10.57
C PRO A 68 -2.38 18.62 10.12
N ALA A 69 -3.45 19.32 10.49
CA ALA A 69 -3.74 20.67 10.00
C ALA A 69 -2.69 21.73 10.41
N LYS A 70 -1.89 21.44 11.43
CA LYS A 70 -0.85 22.35 11.95
C LYS A 70 0.49 21.63 12.03
N GLY A 71 1.58 22.40 11.87
CA GLY A 71 2.94 21.89 12.01
C GLY A 71 3.53 21.32 10.73
N ARG A 72 4.72 20.71 10.89
CA ARG A 72 5.42 19.96 9.84
C ARG A 72 5.66 18.54 10.30
N HIS A 73 5.47 17.59 9.41
CA HIS A 73 5.41 16.18 9.74
C HIS A 73 6.32 15.36 8.82
N PRO A 74 6.86 14.22 9.30
CA PRO A 74 7.49 13.26 8.40
C PRO A 74 6.47 12.80 7.36
N ALA A 75 6.91 12.66 6.11
CA ALA A 75 6.02 12.25 5.05
C ALA A 75 6.01 10.73 4.86
N VAL A 76 4.88 10.20 4.37
CA VAL A 76 4.74 8.80 3.99
C VAL A 76 4.08 8.71 2.61
N ILE A 77 4.68 7.92 1.71
CA ILE A 77 4.08 7.51 0.45
C ILE A 77 3.37 6.19 0.70
N LEU A 78 2.07 6.12 0.37
CA LEU A 78 1.27 4.92 0.50
C LEU A 78 0.91 4.38 -0.88
N TRP A 79 1.28 3.11 -1.14
CA TRP A 79 1.00 2.37 -2.35
C TRP A 79 -0.16 1.40 -2.10
N PRO A 80 -1.30 1.60 -2.74
CA PRO A 80 -2.45 0.71 -2.62
C PRO A 80 -2.20 -0.70 -3.17
N ASP A 81 -3.13 -1.60 -2.86
CA ASP A 81 -3.23 -2.93 -3.46
C ASP A 81 -3.69 -2.87 -4.94
N ILE A 82 -3.98 -4.04 -5.51
CA ILE A 82 -4.41 -4.20 -6.90
C ILE A 82 -5.67 -3.41 -7.26
N ALA A 83 -6.58 -3.13 -6.32
CA ALA A 83 -7.78 -2.34 -6.59
C ALA A 83 -7.52 -0.83 -6.63
N GLY A 84 -6.31 -0.39 -6.26
CA GLY A 84 -5.89 1.01 -6.39
C GLY A 84 -6.44 1.95 -5.32
N LEU A 85 -6.20 3.25 -5.55
CA LEU A 85 -6.66 4.32 -4.66
C LEU A 85 -8.19 4.36 -4.60
N ARG A 86 -8.74 4.11 -3.41
CA ARG A 86 -10.16 4.11 -3.08
C ARG A 86 -10.39 4.57 -1.63
N GLU A 87 -11.63 4.64 -1.18
CA GLU A 87 -11.94 5.17 0.17
C GLU A 87 -11.26 4.39 1.29
N ALA A 88 -11.10 3.07 1.17
CA ALA A 88 -10.38 2.27 2.17
C ALA A 88 -8.97 2.83 2.44
N TYR A 89 -8.22 3.17 1.40
CA TYR A 89 -6.88 3.76 1.57
C TYR A 89 -6.89 5.20 2.06
N LYS A 90 -7.92 5.98 1.74
CA LYS A 90 -8.09 7.32 2.33
C LYS A 90 -8.34 7.23 3.84
N VAL A 91 -9.17 6.28 4.29
CA VAL A 91 -9.39 6.02 5.73
C VAL A 91 -8.09 5.59 6.42
N MET A 92 -7.34 4.67 5.84
CA MET A 92 -6.05 4.24 6.38
C MET A 92 -5.03 5.41 6.42
N ALA A 93 -5.01 6.24 5.39
CA ALA A 93 -4.16 7.43 5.35
C ALA A 93 -4.55 8.47 6.42
N ARG A 94 -5.85 8.68 6.66
CA ARG A 94 -6.33 9.55 7.76
C ARG A 94 -5.88 9.03 9.11
N ARG A 95 -5.94 7.71 9.34
CA ARG A 95 -5.41 7.08 10.56
C ARG A 95 -3.92 7.39 10.72
N LEU A 96 -3.12 7.21 9.68
CA LEU A 96 -1.69 7.49 9.72
C LEU A 96 -1.38 8.99 9.89
N ALA A 97 -2.21 9.86 9.32
CA ALA A 97 -2.10 11.30 9.55
C ALA A 97 -2.46 11.69 10.99
N ALA A 98 -3.45 11.04 11.61
CA ALA A 98 -3.76 11.23 13.03
C ALA A 98 -2.60 10.81 13.94
N ASP A 99 -1.79 9.84 13.50
CA ASP A 99 -0.54 9.43 14.16
C ASP A 99 0.65 10.39 13.85
N GLY A 100 0.40 11.54 13.23
CA GLY A 100 1.38 12.62 13.06
C GLY A 100 2.19 12.59 11.77
N HIS A 101 1.70 12.00 10.69
CA HIS A 101 2.37 11.92 9.39
C HIS A 101 1.67 12.74 8.30
N ALA A 102 2.43 13.22 7.31
CA ALA A 102 1.89 13.76 6.07
C ALA A 102 1.85 12.64 5.03
N VAL A 103 0.66 12.18 4.66
CA VAL A 103 0.48 10.94 3.88
C VAL A 103 0.01 11.24 2.47
N LEU A 104 0.72 10.72 1.48
CA LEU A 104 0.38 10.79 0.05
C LEU A 104 0.03 9.40 -0.47
N VAL A 105 -1.24 9.17 -0.76
CA VAL A 105 -1.74 7.91 -1.35
C VAL A 105 -1.77 8.07 -2.87
N LEU A 106 -1.01 7.24 -3.57
CA LEU A 106 -0.86 7.36 -5.01
C LEU A 106 -1.93 6.56 -5.77
N ASN A 107 -2.39 7.09 -6.89
CA ASN A 107 -3.05 6.29 -7.91
C ASN A 107 -1.97 5.65 -8.80
N GLN A 108 -1.58 4.41 -8.55
CA GLN A 108 -0.58 3.73 -9.38
C GLN A 108 -1.01 3.54 -10.83
N TYR A 109 -2.30 3.61 -11.11
CA TYR A 109 -2.88 3.41 -12.44
C TYR A 109 -3.14 4.71 -13.22
N TYR A 110 -2.64 5.85 -12.77
CA TYR A 110 -2.91 7.17 -13.38
C TYR A 110 -2.56 7.26 -14.87
N ARG A 111 -1.65 6.41 -15.36
CA ARG A 111 -1.32 6.32 -16.81
C ARG A 111 -2.50 5.86 -17.64
N SER A 112 -3.45 5.19 -17.03
CA SER A 112 -4.64 4.65 -17.71
C SER A 112 -5.88 5.48 -17.43
N ALA A 113 -6.13 5.84 -16.17
CA ALA A 113 -7.30 6.63 -15.78
C ALA A 113 -7.16 7.20 -14.36
N PRO A 114 -7.91 8.26 -14.02
CA PRO A 114 -7.98 8.79 -12.66
C PRO A 114 -8.66 7.80 -11.70
N ALA A 115 -8.31 7.89 -10.41
CA ALA A 115 -8.96 7.13 -9.34
C ALA A 115 -10.34 7.73 -8.97
N PRO A 116 -11.26 6.93 -8.38
CA PRO A 116 -11.11 5.51 -8.06
C PRO A 116 -11.40 4.59 -9.26
N HIS A 117 -10.70 3.46 -9.31
CA HIS A 117 -11.00 2.42 -10.30
C HIS A 117 -12.10 1.48 -9.80
N PHE A 118 -12.16 1.27 -8.50
CA PHE A 118 -13.12 0.45 -7.77
C PHE A 118 -13.49 1.13 -6.46
N ASP A 119 -14.71 0.87 -5.97
CA ASP A 119 -15.18 1.33 -4.67
C ASP A 119 -14.76 0.37 -3.55
N ALA A 120 -14.64 -0.93 -3.87
CA ALA A 120 -14.24 -1.98 -2.93
C ALA A 120 -13.27 -2.98 -3.58
N ILE A 121 -12.41 -3.60 -2.76
CA ILE A 121 -11.41 -4.57 -3.24
C ILE A 121 -12.05 -5.76 -3.97
N THR A 122 -13.24 -6.18 -3.57
CA THR A 122 -13.93 -7.35 -4.16
C THR A 122 -14.27 -7.16 -5.63
N GLN A 123 -14.41 -5.92 -6.10
CA GLN A 123 -14.80 -5.64 -7.49
C GLN A 123 -13.72 -6.06 -8.51
N TRP A 124 -12.44 -6.04 -8.15
CA TRP A 124 -11.38 -6.47 -9.07
C TRP A 124 -11.46 -7.96 -9.41
N ARG A 125 -12.10 -8.78 -8.54
CA ARG A 125 -12.25 -10.24 -8.72
C ARG A 125 -13.32 -10.63 -9.71
N THR A 126 -14.22 -9.72 -10.06
CA THR A 126 -15.22 -9.95 -11.10
C THR A 126 -14.56 -10.02 -12.48
N SER A 127 -15.18 -10.71 -13.42
CA SER A 127 -14.69 -10.75 -14.81
C SER A 127 -14.53 -9.35 -15.41
N GLU A 128 -15.45 -8.44 -15.08
CA GLU A 128 -15.39 -7.03 -15.51
C GLU A 128 -14.21 -6.32 -14.86
N GLY A 129 -14.01 -6.49 -13.54
CA GLY A 129 -12.89 -5.88 -12.81
C GLY A 129 -11.54 -6.36 -13.33
N GLN A 130 -11.38 -7.65 -13.58
CA GLN A 130 -10.17 -8.22 -14.17
C GLN A 130 -9.94 -7.70 -15.60
N ALA A 131 -10.99 -7.63 -16.43
CA ALA A 131 -10.88 -7.06 -17.78
C ALA A 131 -10.44 -5.58 -17.74
N LYS A 132 -10.93 -4.80 -16.77
CA LYS A 132 -10.55 -3.41 -16.56
C LYS A 132 -9.08 -3.27 -16.15
N LEU A 133 -8.56 -4.12 -15.25
CA LEU A 133 -7.18 -4.03 -14.74
C LEU A 133 -6.14 -4.60 -15.71
N ARG A 134 -6.51 -5.61 -16.49
CA ARG A 134 -5.58 -6.33 -17.39
C ARG A 134 -4.71 -5.40 -18.25
N PRO A 135 -5.21 -4.34 -18.90
CA PRO A 135 -4.37 -3.41 -19.65
C PRO A 135 -3.56 -2.45 -18.80
N MET A 136 -3.89 -2.26 -17.52
CA MET A 136 -3.24 -1.29 -16.64
C MET A 136 -1.99 -1.86 -15.95
N ILE A 137 -2.04 -3.13 -15.54
CA ILE A 137 -0.98 -3.79 -14.77
C ILE A 137 0.38 -3.79 -15.50
N PRO A 138 0.46 -4.08 -16.81
CA PRO A 138 1.75 -4.06 -17.54
C PRO A 138 2.44 -2.70 -17.56
N LEU A 139 1.72 -1.60 -17.30
CA LEU A 139 2.30 -0.25 -17.23
C LEU A 139 3.02 0.03 -15.90
N LEU A 140 2.88 -0.85 -14.90
CA LEU A 140 3.53 -0.76 -13.60
C LEU A 140 4.93 -1.41 -13.64
N THR A 141 5.76 -0.99 -14.59
CA THR A 141 7.13 -1.52 -14.67
C THR A 141 7.98 -1.02 -13.51
N PRO A 142 9.07 -1.72 -13.15
CA PRO A 142 10.02 -1.27 -12.15
C PRO A 142 10.45 0.19 -12.32
N GLU A 143 10.82 0.57 -13.55
CA GLU A 143 11.27 1.93 -13.89
C GLU A 143 10.13 2.95 -13.78
N ALA A 144 8.90 2.58 -14.13
CA ALA A 144 7.73 3.44 -14.00
C ALA A 144 7.46 3.75 -12.51
N ILE A 145 7.49 2.74 -11.64
CA ILE A 145 7.32 2.90 -10.19
C ILE A 145 8.43 3.78 -9.60
N GLU A 146 9.68 3.61 -10.03
CA GLU A 146 10.78 4.44 -9.56
C GLU A 146 10.67 5.90 -10.03
N ARG A 147 10.18 6.15 -11.27
CA ARG A 147 9.88 7.52 -11.73
C ARG A 147 8.78 8.16 -10.91
N ASP A 148 7.72 7.41 -10.60
CA ASP A 148 6.61 7.89 -9.78
C ASP A 148 7.07 8.19 -8.35
N ALA A 149 7.89 7.32 -7.76
CA ALA A 149 8.48 7.53 -6.45
C ALA A 149 9.33 8.81 -6.38
N LYS A 150 10.18 9.05 -7.39
CA LYS A 150 10.98 10.29 -7.49
C LYS A 150 10.09 11.53 -7.57
N ALA A 151 9.05 11.49 -8.41
CA ALA A 151 8.11 12.60 -8.55
C ALA A 151 7.31 12.84 -7.26
N ALA A 152 6.84 11.78 -6.59
CA ALA A 152 6.13 11.86 -5.33
C ALA A 152 6.99 12.45 -4.21
N VAL A 153 8.26 12.03 -4.08
CA VAL A 153 9.19 12.60 -3.11
C VAL A 153 9.44 14.08 -3.39
N ALA A 154 9.71 14.45 -4.64
CA ALA A 154 9.92 15.84 -5.02
C ALA A 154 8.68 16.72 -4.73
N TRP A 155 7.49 16.19 -5.00
CA TRP A 155 6.22 16.87 -4.70
C TRP A 155 6.04 17.06 -3.19
N LEU A 156 6.28 16.01 -2.37
CA LEU A 156 6.20 16.08 -0.91
C LEU A 156 7.20 17.10 -0.33
N ASP A 157 8.41 17.14 -0.86
CA ASP A 157 9.41 18.13 -0.45
C ASP A 157 9.00 19.59 -0.80
N GLY A 158 8.04 19.78 -1.69
CA GLY A 158 7.40 21.07 -1.97
C GLY A 158 6.32 21.47 -0.97
N GLN A 159 5.80 20.55 -0.14
CA GLN A 159 4.67 20.83 0.72
C GLN A 159 5.05 21.50 2.03
N LYS A 160 4.27 22.51 2.46
CA LYS A 160 4.48 23.23 3.73
C LYS A 160 4.30 22.33 4.96
N ALA A 161 3.44 21.32 4.86
CA ALA A 161 3.13 20.37 5.92
C ALA A 161 4.22 19.31 6.12
N VAL A 162 5.19 19.20 5.21
CA VAL A 162 6.27 18.20 5.27
C VAL A 162 7.52 18.75 5.95
N ASP A 163 8.04 18.01 6.92
CA ASP A 163 9.34 18.29 7.52
C ASP A 163 10.46 17.68 6.66
N LYS A 164 11.10 18.54 5.89
CA LYS A 164 12.21 18.14 4.99
C LYS A 164 13.47 17.66 5.70
N LYS A 165 13.60 17.93 6.99
CA LYS A 165 14.75 17.47 7.79
C LYS A 165 14.60 16.03 8.23
N ARG A 166 13.37 15.53 8.21
CA ARG A 166 13.03 14.15 8.55
C ARG A 166 13.02 13.26 7.31
N GLY A 167 13.21 11.96 7.51
CA GLY A 167 13.08 10.94 6.46
C GLY A 167 11.66 10.86 5.91
N ILE A 168 11.52 10.22 4.76
CA ILE A 168 10.24 9.82 4.17
C ILE A 168 10.05 8.33 4.39
N GLY A 169 8.86 7.93 4.84
CA GLY A 169 8.42 6.55 4.90
C GLY A 169 7.72 6.11 3.60
N SER A 170 7.72 4.82 3.34
CA SER A 170 6.86 4.22 2.32
C SER A 170 6.12 3.04 2.92
N SER A 171 4.81 2.96 2.72
CA SER A 171 4.01 1.78 3.06
C SER A 171 3.28 1.26 1.84
N GLY A 172 3.14 -0.06 1.71
CA GLY A 172 2.48 -0.64 0.56
C GLY A 172 1.86 -1.99 0.88
N TYR A 173 0.77 -2.29 0.18
CA TYR A 173 -0.10 -3.42 0.44
C TYR A 173 -0.22 -4.28 -0.81
N CYS A 174 -0.13 -5.62 -0.69
CA CYS A 174 -0.26 -6.54 -1.82
C CYS A 174 0.70 -6.15 -2.98
N MET A 175 0.17 -5.78 -4.14
CA MET A 175 0.92 -5.27 -5.29
C MET A 175 1.79 -4.04 -4.92
N GLY A 176 1.34 -3.19 -4.01
CA GLY A 176 2.09 -2.03 -3.52
C GLY A 176 3.27 -2.37 -2.62
N GLY A 177 3.32 -3.60 -2.07
CA GLY A 177 4.39 -4.04 -1.17
C GLY A 177 5.80 -3.87 -1.77
N PRO A 178 6.14 -4.50 -2.89
CA PRO A 178 7.43 -4.33 -3.56
C PRO A 178 7.72 -2.90 -4.01
N PHE A 179 6.67 -2.07 -4.25
CA PHE A 179 6.86 -0.66 -4.62
C PHE A 179 7.50 0.15 -3.49
N THR A 180 7.34 -0.27 -2.24
CA THR A 180 8.00 0.39 -1.09
C THR A 180 9.52 0.27 -1.16
N VAL A 181 10.02 -0.91 -1.53
CA VAL A 181 11.46 -1.16 -1.71
C VAL A 181 11.98 -0.36 -2.90
N ARG A 182 11.25 -0.34 -4.03
CA ARG A 182 11.60 0.48 -5.20
C ARG A 182 11.59 1.98 -4.89
N THR A 183 10.68 2.43 -4.04
CA THR A 183 10.66 3.82 -3.55
C THR A 183 11.94 4.15 -2.78
N ALA A 184 12.36 3.26 -1.88
CA ALA A 184 13.60 3.42 -1.13
C ALA A 184 14.85 3.37 -2.03
N HIS A 185 14.83 2.53 -3.06
CA HIS A 185 15.89 2.42 -4.06
C HIS A 185 15.97 3.67 -4.95
N ALA A 186 14.82 4.17 -5.40
CA ALA A 186 14.75 5.33 -6.29
C ALA A 186 15.27 6.63 -5.63
N VAL A 187 15.06 6.80 -4.31
CA VAL A 187 15.44 8.03 -3.59
C VAL A 187 16.08 7.70 -2.22
N PRO A 188 17.26 7.04 -2.20
CA PRO A 188 17.87 6.56 -0.96
C PRO A 188 18.34 7.69 -0.04
N GLY A 189 18.47 8.90 -0.56
CA GLY A 189 18.78 10.10 0.23
C GLY A 189 17.63 10.57 1.10
N ARG A 190 16.38 10.29 0.73
CA ARG A 190 15.17 10.77 1.41
C ARG A 190 14.36 9.67 2.08
N VAL A 191 14.23 8.49 1.45
CA VAL A 191 13.43 7.38 1.97
C VAL A 191 14.24 6.59 3.00
N ARG A 192 13.75 6.55 4.23
CA ARG A 192 14.45 5.97 5.39
C ARG A 192 13.72 4.78 6.02
N ALA A 193 12.48 4.56 5.67
CA ALA A 193 11.67 3.47 6.18
C ALA A 193 10.76 2.94 5.07
N ALA A 194 10.61 1.61 4.98
CA ALA A 194 9.73 0.96 4.02
C ALA A 194 9.01 -0.23 4.67
N ALA A 195 7.68 -0.20 4.66
CA ALA A 195 6.82 -1.22 5.22
C ALA A 195 5.99 -1.89 4.12
N SER A 196 6.17 -3.19 3.94
CA SER A 196 5.44 -4.02 2.99
C SER A 196 4.51 -4.98 3.73
N PHE A 197 3.22 -4.92 3.43
CA PHE A 197 2.18 -5.77 4.00
C PHE A 197 1.67 -6.74 2.96
N HIS A 198 1.76 -8.04 3.23
CA HIS A 198 1.43 -9.13 2.29
C HIS A 198 1.88 -8.83 0.84
N GLY A 199 3.10 -8.29 0.71
CA GLY A 199 3.66 -7.92 -0.59
C GLY A 199 4.04 -9.14 -1.41
N GLY A 200 3.49 -9.24 -2.61
CA GLY A 200 3.89 -10.27 -3.58
C GLY A 200 5.18 -9.89 -4.31
N SER A 201 5.92 -10.90 -4.82
CA SER A 201 7.10 -10.69 -5.68
C SER A 201 8.21 -9.82 -5.04
N LEU A 202 8.38 -9.91 -3.72
CA LEU A 202 9.51 -9.31 -3.01
C LEU A 202 10.82 -10.04 -3.28
N VAL A 203 10.72 -11.35 -3.53
CA VAL A 203 11.83 -12.22 -3.93
C VAL A 203 11.48 -12.83 -5.29
N THR A 204 12.34 -12.65 -6.26
CA THR A 204 12.22 -13.21 -7.61
C THR A 204 13.62 -13.51 -8.17
N ASP A 205 13.70 -14.26 -9.26
CA ASP A 205 14.97 -14.60 -9.94
C ASP A 205 15.50 -13.45 -10.83
N LYS A 206 14.77 -12.31 -10.89
CA LYS A 206 15.18 -11.18 -11.72
C LYS A 206 16.31 -10.39 -11.05
N PRO A 207 17.26 -9.83 -11.84
CA PRO A 207 18.36 -9.03 -11.31
C PRO A 207 17.91 -7.79 -10.53
N ASP A 208 16.74 -7.25 -10.86
CA ASP A 208 16.12 -6.09 -10.22
C ASP A 208 15.08 -6.49 -9.16
N SER A 209 15.13 -7.73 -8.68
CA SER A 209 14.24 -8.21 -7.61
C SER A 209 14.33 -7.32 -6.36
N PRO A 210 13.19 -6.96 -5.73
CA PRO A 210 13.18 -6.03 -4.59
C PRO A 210 14.18 -6.39 -3.49
N HIS A 211 14.30 -7.67 -3.09
CA HIS A 211 15.25 -8.07 -2.06
C HIS A 211 16.72 -7.76 -2.43
N GLN A 212 17.07 -7.79 -3.71
CA GLN A 212 18.43 -7.46 -4.16
C GLN A 212 18.72 -5.96 -4.16
N LEU A 213 17.68 -5.11 -4.22
CA LEU A 213 17.83 -3.66 -4.20
C LEU A 213 18.19 -3.12 -2.81
N LEU A 214 17.99 -3.87 -1.74
CA LEU A 214 18.23 -3.43 -0.36
C LEU A 214 19.65 -2.88 -0.17
N LYS A 215 20.65 -3.46 -0.84
CA LYS A 215 22.06 -3.02 -0.80
C LYS A 215 22.29 -1.58 -1.28
N ALA A 216 21.41 -1.07 -2.15
CA ALA A 216 21.51 0.29 -2.71
C ALA A 216 20.61 1.30 -1.96
N THR A 217 19.95 0.88 -0.87
CA THR A 217 19.06 1.74 -0.08
C THR A 217 19.70 2.20 1.23
N LYS A 218 19.01 3.10 1.93
CA LYS A 218 19.36 3.55 3.29
C LYS A 218 18.21 3.40 4.27
N ALA A 219 17.18 2.65 3.91
CA ALA A 219 15.97 2.46 4.70
C ALA A 219 16.08 1.31 5.69
N GLY A 220 15.33 1.41 6.78
CA GLY A 220 14.91 0.26 7.58
C GLY A 220 13.63 -0.36 6.99
N TYR A 221 13.38 -1.63 7.28
CA TYR A 221 12.31 -2.39 6.64
C TYR A 221 11.39 -3.09 7.63
N LEU A 222 10.11 -3.18 7.26
CA LEU A 222 9.14 -4.12 7.81
C LEU A 222 8.57 -4.94 6.64
N PHE A 223 8.75 -6.25 6.69
CA PHE A 223 8.14 -7.20 5.78
C PHE A 223 7.15 -8.06 6.57
N ALA A 224 5.88 -7.69 6.52
CA ALA A 224 4.78 -8.40 7.17
C ALA A 224 4.16 -9.36 6.15
N ILE A 225 4.44 -10.65 6.30
CA ILE A 225 4.10 -11.69 5.33
C ILE A 225 2.84 -12.41 5.81
N ALA A 226 1.91 -12.72 4.90
CA ALA A 226 0.74 -13.53 5.21
C ALA A 226 1.11 -15.02 5.34
N ARG A 227 0.38 -15.77 6.18
CA ARG A 227 0.64 -17.21 6.37
C ARG A 227 0.49 -18.04 5.08
N ASN A 228 -0.47 -17.69 4.24
CA ASN A 228 -0.69 -18.38 2.97
C ASN A 228 0.33 -17.95 1.89
N ASP A 229 0.86 -16.72 1.95
CA ASP A 229 1.99 -16.30 1.11
C ASP A 229 3.26 -17.05 1.52
N ASP A 230 3.53 -17.18 2.82
CA ASP A 230 4.66 -17.95 3.34
C ASP A 230 4.55 -19.45 2.98
N ALA A 231 3.35 -20.00 3.03
CA ALA A 231 3.13 -21.40 2.65
C ALA A 231 3.43 -21.67 1.17
N ARG A 232 3.17 -20.69 0.28
CA ARG A 232 3.47 -20.77 -1.16
C ARG A 232 4.94 -20.58 -1.48
N SER A 233 5.62 -19.71 -0.73
CA SER A 233 7.03 -19.35 -0.97
C SER A 233 7.80 -19.32 0.35
N PRO A 234 8.01 -20.48 1.00
CA PRO A 234 8.55 -20.53 2.36
C PRO A 234 9.99 -20.02 2.50
N GLY A 235 10.72 -19.94 1.39
CA GLY A 235 12.08 -19.40 1.36
C GLY A 235 12.18 -17.89 1.30
N ASP A 236 11.10 -17.19 0.94
CA ASP A 236 11.15 -15.74 0.70
C ASP A 236 11.48 -14.94 1.98
N LYS A 237 10.96 -15.36 3.13
CA LYS A 237 11.26 -14.71 4.42
C LYS A 237 12.73 -14.76 4.79
N ASP A 238 13.38 -15.89 4.50
CA ASP A 238 14.80 -16.07 4.80
C ASP A 238 15.66 -15.31 3.79
N ALA A 239 15.31 -15.33 2.50
CA ALA A 239 15.96 -14.52 1.48
C ALA A 239 15.88 -13.00 1.79
N LEU A 240 14.76 -12.51 2.31
CA LEU A 240 14.60 -11.12 2.75
C LEU A 240 15.49 -10.79 3.96
N ARG A 241 15.55 -11.69 4.96
CA ARG A 241 16.43 -11.53 6.13
C ARG A 241 17.91 -11.50 5.73
N ASP A 242 18.32 -12.45 4.89
CA ASP A 242 19.69 -12.55 4.42
C ASP A 242 20.10 -11.35 3.57
N ALA A 243 19.24 -10.91 2.65
CA ALA A 243 19.48 -9.71 1.85
C ALA A 243 19.61 -8.44 2.71
N ALA A 244 18.73 -8.27 3.70
CA ALA A 244 18.79 -7.13 4.61
C ALA A 244 20.08 -7.16 5.46
N LYS A 245 20.44 -8.33 6.00
CA LYS A 245 21.68 -8.54 6.76
C LYS A 245 22.92 -8.24 5.90
N ALA A 246 22.98 -8.77 4.70
CA ALA A 246 24.08 -8.56 3.76
C ALA A 246 24.20 -7.07 3.35
N ALA A 247 23.07 -6.37 3.24
CA ALA A 247 23.02 -4.95 2.94
C ALA A 247 23.31 -4.05 4.16
N GLY A 248 23.39 -4.61 5.38
CA GLY A 248 23.49 -3.83 6.62
C GLY A 248 22.26 -2.97 6.89
N ARG A 249 21.06 -3.44 6.48
CA ARG A 249 19.78 -2.71 6.69
C ARG A 249 19.02 -3.32 7.84
N PRO A 250 18.53 -2.49 8.81
CA PRO A 250 17.60 -2.99 9.81
C PRO A 250 16.35 -3.51 9.12
N ALA A 251 15.94 -4.73 9.44
CA ALA A 251 14.72 -5.30 8.89
C ALA A 251 14.03 -6.19 9.90
N GLU A 252 12.71 -6.02 10.01
CA GLU A 252 11.81 -6.95 10.66
C GLU A 252 11.10 -7.75 9.57
N VAL A 253 11.22 -9.07 9.62
CA VAL A 253 10.58 -9.98 8.66
C VAL A 253 9.78 -10.99 9.45
N GLU A 254 8.46 -10.88 9.38
CA GLU A 254 7.56 -11.67 10.20
C GLU A 254 6.41 -12.26 9.39
N VAL A 255 6.08 -13.53 9.69
CA VAL A 255 4.88 -14.20 9.18
C VAL A 255 3.74 -13.98 10.17
N TYR A 256 2.68 -13.34 9.71
CA TYR A 256 1.47 -13.10 10.49
C TYR A 256 0.49 -14.26 10.32
N PRO A 257 -0.19 -14.68 11.40
CA PRO A 257 -1.17 -15.79 11.36
C PRO A 257 -2.50 -15.34 10.73
N ALA A 258 -2.42 -14.67 9.58
CA ALA A 258 -3.54 -14.14 8.83
C ALA A 258 -3.32 -14.30 7.32
N ASP A 259 -4.40 -14.34 6.54
CA ASP A 259 -4.34 -14.56 5.09
C ASP A 259 -4.06 -13.27 4.32
N HIS A 260 -3.57 -13.41 3.08
CA HIS A 260 -3.26 -12.29 2.19
C HIS A 260 -4.42 -11.28 2.13
N GLY A 261 -4.15 -10.01 2.42
CA GLY A 261 -5.18 -8.96 2.50
C GLY A 261 -5.62 -8.59 3.91
N TRP A 262 -5.13 -9.25 4.97
CA TRP A 262 -5.59 -9.04 6.35
C TRP A 262 -5.50 -7.59 6.85
N CYS A 263 -4.59 -6.78 6.29
CA CYS A 263 -4.38 -5.39 6.73
C CYS A 263 -5.27 -4.37 6.01
N THR A 264 -5.96 -4.75 4.94
CA THR A 264 -6.78 -3.82 4.15
C THR A 264 -8.20 -3.83 4.67
N ILE A 265 -8.71 -2.67 5.10
CA ILE A 265 -9.96 -2.56 5.90
C ILE A 265 -11.22 -3.00 5.18
N ASP A 266 -11.25 -2.99 3.84
CA ASP A 266 -12.38 -3.48 3.02
C ASP A 266 -12.13 -4.88 2.46
N SER A 267 -11.07 -5.56 2.90
CA SER A 267 -10.78 -6.94 2.51
C SER A 267 -11.72 -7.91 3.24
N PRO A 268 -12.25 -8.93 2.53
CA PRO A 268 -13.07 -9.97 3.15
C PRO A 268 -12.33 -10.77 4.24
N VAL A 269 -11.01 -10.79 4.17
CA VAL A 269 -10.14 -11.47 5.15
C VAL A 269 -9.51 -10.51 6.16
N PHE A 270 -10.04 -9.29 6.28
CA PHE A 270 -9.54 -8.32 7.25
C PHE A 270 -9.53 -8.91 8.65
N ASP A 271 -8.35 -8.91 9.28
CA ASP A 271 -8.15 -9.35 10.65
C ASP A 271 -7.70 -8.14 11.48
N LYS A 272 -8.64 -7.60 12.26
CA LYS A 272 -8.39 -6.40 13.06
C LYS A 272 -7.22 -6.56 14.03
N VAL A 273 -7.08 -7.72 14.67
CA VAL A 273 -6.03 -7.96 15.67
C VAL A 273 -4.65 -7.94 15.00
N GLN A 274 -4.51 -8.68 13.91
CA GLN A 274 -3.25 -8.72 13.18
C GLN A 274 -2.96 -7.42 12.43
N ALA A 275 -4.01 -6.74 11.92
CA ALA A 275 -3.86 -5.44 11.28
C ALA A 275 -3.39 -4.36 12.29
N ASP A 276 -3.94 -4.31 13.49
CA ASP A 276 -3.51 -3.37 14.53
C ASP A 276 -2.06 -3.68 14.97
N ARG A 277 -1.70 -4.96 15.16
CA ARG A 277 -0.33 -5.36 15.46
C ARG A 277 0.65 -4.91 14.37
N ALA A 278 0.32 -5.17 13.10
CA ALA A 278 1.14 -4.74 11.96
C ALA A 278 1.24 -3.21 11.87
N TRP A 279 0.16 -2.50 12.20
CA TRP A 279 0.14 -1.04 12.28
C TRP A 279 1.11 -0.49 13.33
N GLU A 280 1.10 -1.07 14.52
CA GLU A 280 2.02 -0.69 15.61
C GLU A 280 3.49 -0.92 15.21
N ARG A 281 3.79 -2.03 14.50
CA ARG A 281 5.15 -2.30 13.98
C ARG A 281 5.55 -1.28 12.93
N MET A 282 4.63 -0.90 12.02
CA MET A 282 4.87 0.17 11.04
C MET A 282 5.14 1.52 11.74
N LEU A 283 4.35 1.90 12.74
CA LEU A 283 4.59 3.12 13.51
C LEU A 283 5.92 3.07 14.25
N ALA A 284 6.31 1.91 14.79
CA ALA A 284 7.63 1.73 15.40
C ALA A 284 8.76 1.97 14.40
N LEU A 285 8.64 1.45 13.18
CA LEU A 285 9.59 1.73 12.10
C LEU A 285 9.59 3.22 11.73
N PHE A 286 8.42 3.86 11.59
CA PHE A 286 8.31 5.26 11.17
C PHE A 286 8.75 6.28 12.22
N ARG A 287 8.88 5.88 13.49
CA ARG A 287 9.55 6.73 14.50
C ARG A 287 11.01 7.02 14.18
N THR A 288 11.63 6.24 13.32
CA THR A 288 13.02 6.46 12.85
C THR A 288 13.15 7.54 11.76
N LEU A 289 12.04 8.06 11.24
CA LEU A 289 12.01 9.10 10.21
C LEU A 289 12.50 10.47 10.71
#